data_80dfba912b8633a337b3d61e3edfe95f
#
_entry.id   80dfba912b8633a337b3d61e3edfe95f
#
_cell.length_a   1.000
_cell.length_b   1.000
_cell.length_c   1.000
_cell.angle_alpha   90.00
_cell.angle_beta   90.00
_cell.angle_gamma   90.00
#
_symmetry.space_group_name_H-M   'P 1'
#
loop_
_entity.id
_entity.type
_entity.pdbx_description
1 polymer ?
#
loop_
_entity_poly.entity_id
_entity_poly.type
_entity_poly.pdbx_seq_one_letter_code
_entity_poly.pdbx_strand_id
1 'polypeptide(L)'
;TPSSYDEYGVAERLVVNARVAGPRLGKQIQKVIQAAKAGSWRFEDGRGFVVDTADGEIDLLPGEASTDTDASGRPEGEALGILSLHEGSGFVLLDTTTTPELEAEGLARDVIRAVQDTRKAAGFDVSDRIRLQLLFSSHDDAAAVASAFAAADVAGETLALDYAVVDPEGAPLLADGSVLASADTIDAEHTAVVTAGTYANRGDLTVAVTRIGGAR
;
A
#
# COMPACT_ATOMS: atom_id res chain seq x y z
N THR A 1 0.08 9.85 32.70
CA THR A 1 -0.73 8.67 32.36
C THR A 1 -0.20 8.17 31.05
N PRO A 2 0.33 6.93 30.94
CA PRO A 2 0.58 6.34 29.65
C PRO A 2 -0.71 6.45 28.86
N SER A 3 -0.61 6.97 27.65
CA SER A 3 -1.76 7.10 26.78
C SER A 3 -2.33 5.71 26.49
N SER A 4 -3.63 5.60 26.27
CA SER A 4 -4.41 4.39 26.01
C SER A 4 -4.03 3.66 24.70
N TYR A 5 -2.78 3.78 24.24
CA TYR A 5 -2.29 3.20 23.00
C TYR A 5 -1.64 1.82 23.19
N ASP A 6 -1.45 1.39 24.45
CA ASP A 6 -0.84 0.09 24.76
C ASP A 6 -1.61 -1.10 24.16
N GLU A 7 -2.94 -0.99 24.00
CA GLU A 7 -3.76 -2.02 23.37
C GLU A 7 -3.43 -2.23 21.88
N TYR A 8 -2.80 -1.21 21.23
CA TYR A 8 -2.37 -1.26 19.84
C TYR A 8 -0.88 -1.57 19.69
N GLY A 9 -0.19 -1.94 20.78
CA GLY A 9 1.26 -2.18 20.77
C GLY A 9 2.09 -0.93 20.46
N VAL A 10 1.51 0.25 20.70
CA VAL A 10 2.14 1.55 20.50
C VAL A 10 2.37 2.19 21.84
N ALA A 11 3.62 2.52 22.16
CA ALA A 11 3.99 3.19 23.41
C ALA A 11 4.59 4.56 23.12
N GLU A 12 4.29 5.53 23.96
CA GLU A 12 5.02 6.80 23.93
C GLU A 12 6.31 6.67 24.74
N ARG A 13 7.39 7.12 24.15
CA ARG A 13 8.71 7.15 24.75
C ARG A 13 9.21 8.58 24.86
N LEU A 14 9.69 8.95 26.04
CA LEU A 14 10.32 10.25 26.23
C LEU A 14 11.76 10.23 25.72
N VAL A 15 12.06 11.12 24.79
CA VAL A 15 13.41 11.32 24.25
C VAL A 15 13.98 12.59 24.83
N VAL A 16 15.01 12.45 25.67
CA VAL A 16 15.69 13.58 26.31
C VAL A 16 16.77 14.13 25.39
N ASN A 17 16.69 15.42 25.09
CA ASN A 17 17.72 16.13 24.33
C ASN A 17 18.92 16.46 25.22
N ALA A 18 19.88 15.54 25.29
CA ALA A 18 21.05 15.67 26.14
C ALA A 18 21.91 16.90 25.84
N ARG A 19 21.86 17.42 24.61
CA ARG A 19 22.60 18.63 24.22
C ARG A 19 22.02 19.90 24.85
N VAL A 20 20.67 19.93 24.95
CA VAL A 20 19.94 21.07 25.52
C VAL A 20 19.87 20.96 27.05
N ALA A 21 19.52 19.79 27.55
CA ALA A 21 19.35 19.56 28.99
C ALA A 21 20.66 19.41 29.78
N GLY A 22 21.75 18.95 29.09
CA GLY A 22 23.03 18.67 29.73
C GLY A 22 23.65 19.81 30.47
N PRO A 23 23.72 21.05 29.95
CA PRO A 23 24.27 22.20 30.66
C PRO A 23 23.57 22.50 31.98
N ARG A 24 22.28 22.29 32.07
CA ARG A 24 21.47 22.50 33.27
C ARG A 24 21.53 21.31 34.24
N LEU A 25 21.40 20.10 33.72
CA LEU A 25 21.28 18.89 34.55
C LEU A 25 22.65 18.31 34.97
N GLY A 26 23.72 18.66 34.26
CA GLY A 26 25.06 18.22 34.61
C GLY A 26 25.17 16.70 34.79
N LYS A 27 25.60 16.25 35.95
CA LYS A 27 25.78 14.84 36.28
C LYS A 27 24.47 14.04 36.38
N GLN A 28 23.34 14.73 36.54
CA GLN A 28 22.02 14.08 36.63
C GLN A 28 21.48 13.63 35.28
N ILE A 29 21.99 14.16 34.16
CA ILE A 29 21.49 13.87 32.82
C ILE A 29 21.38 12.36 32.51
N GLN A 30 22.37 11.56 32.95
CA GLN A 30 22.39 10.13 32.71
C GLN A 30 21.26 9.41 33.48
N LYS A 31 20.96 9.85 34.71
CA LYS A 31 19.85 9.30 35.51
C LYS A 31 18.50 9.64 34.88
N VAL A 32 18.36 10.87 34.39
CA VAL A 32 17.15 11.33 33.70
C VAL A 32 16.93 10.52 32.42
N ILE A 33 17.97 10.31 31.60
CA ILE A 33 17.87 9.49 30.38
C ILE A 33 17.49 8.04 30.71
N GLN A 34 18.06 7.46 31.77
CA GLN A 34 17.74 6.09 32.17
C GLN A 34 16.28 5.98 32.67
N ALA A 35 15.85 6.92 33.49
CA ALA A 35 14.47 6.96 34.00
C ALA A 35 13.46 7.19 32.87
N ALA A 36 13.75 8.08 31.93
CA ALA A 36 12.94 8.31 30.72
C ALA A 36 12.80 7.03 29.88
N LYS A 37 13.89 6.31 29.63
CA LYS A 37 13.91 5.02 28.92
C LYS A 37 13.15 3.92 29.66
N ALA A 38 13.13 3.96 30.99
CA ALA A 38 12.36 3.02 31.82
C ALA A 38 10.86 3.35 31.90
N GLY A 39 10.40 4.42 31.23
CA GLY A 39 9.01 4.87 31.27
C GLY A 39 8.64 5.61 32.58
N SER A 40 9.62 5.96 33.42
CA SER A 40 9.41 6.67 34.68
C SER A 40 9.28 8.18 34.44
N TRP A 41 8.25 8.56 33.70
CA TRP A 41 7.97 9.95 33.37
C TRP A 41 6.47 10.19 33.18
N ARG A 42 6.07 11.46 33.25
CA ARG A 42 4.71 11.90 32.98
C ARG A 42 4.72 13.33 32.46
N PHE A 43 3.62 13.72 31.80
CA PHE A 43 3.38 15.11 31.44
C PHE A 43 2.40 15.73 32.44
N GLU A 44 2.74 16.88 32.97
CA GLU A 44 1.89 17.66 33.89
C GLU A 44 1.67 19.07 33.31
N ASP A 45 0.40 19.49 33.28
CA ASP A 45 0.04 20.84 32.86
C ASP A 45 0.76 21.88 33.75
N GLY A 46 1.44 22.80 33.11
CA GLY A 46 2.19 23.88 33.78
C GLY A 46 3.60 23.50 34.22
N ARG A 47 3.95 22.22 34.31
CA ARG A 47 5.33 21.75 34.60
C ARG A 47 6.04 21.18 33.39
N GLY A 48 5.28 20.65 32.42
CA GLY A 48 5.84 19.93 31.27
C GLY A 48 6.17 18.47 31.59
N PHE A 49 7.26 17.96 31.02
CA PHE A 49 7.70 16.58 31.28
C PHE A 49 8.38 16.49 32.65
N VAL A 50 7.88 15.63 33.50
CA VAL A 50 8.42 15.32 34.81
C VAL A 50 8.98 13.90 34.77
N VAL A 51 10.26 13.75 35.13
CA VAL A 51 10.96 12.46 35.15
C VAL A 51 11.26 12.06 36.59
N ASP A 52 10.78 10.86 36.96
CA ASP A 52 11.00 10.31 38.32
C ASP A 52 12.33 9.56 38.32
N THR A 53 13.31 10.15 39.00
CA THR A 53 14.64 9.55 39.18
C THR A 53 14.83 9.02 40.58
N ALA A 54 15.86 8.22 40.82
CA ALA A 54 16.19 7.73 42.15
C ALA A 54 16.53 8.84 43.15
N ASP A 55 16.89 10.02 42.67
CA ASP A 55 17.25 11.19 43.48
C ASP A 55 16.05 12.18 43.65
N GLY A 56 14.88 11.86 43.08
CA GLY A 56 13.68 12.68 43.08
C GLY A 56 13.20 13.07 41.70
N GLU A 57 12.13 13.86 41.66
CA GLU A 57 11.52 14.35 40.43
C GLU A 57 12.39 15.45 39.76
N ILE A 58 12.46 15.42 38.46
CA ILE A 58 13.15 16.44 37.66
C ILE A 58 12.21 16.92 36.56
N ASP A 59 11.92 18.22 36.55
CA ASP A 59 11.14 18.87 35.51
C ASP A 59 12.06 19.16 34.31
N LEU A 60 11.62 18.80 33.11
CA LEU A 60 12.30 19.13 31.88
C LEU A 60 11.68 20.39 31.25
N LEU A 61 12.54 21.33 30.90
CA LEU A 61 12.13 22.59 30.28
C LEU A 61 11.75 22.38 28.79
N PRO A 62 10.99 23.31 28.20
CA PRO A 62 10.67 23.26 26.78
C PRO A 62 11.91 23.11 25.92
N GLY A 63 11.92 22.14 25.03
CA GLY A 63 13.05 21.79 24.15
C GLY A 63 14.07 20.81 24.76
N GLU A 64 14.02 20.51 26.06
CA GLU A 64 14.89 19.52 26.70
C GLU A 64 14.46 18.07 26.48
N ALA A 65 13.17 17.87 26.13
CA ALA A 65 12.65 16.56 25.77
C ALA A 65 11.50 16.69 24.75
N SER A 66 11.22 15.59 24.10
CA SER A 66 10.07 15.38 23.20
C SER A 66 9.56 13.96 23.38
N THR A 67 8.32 13.72 23.03
CA THR A 67 7.80 12.35 22.91
C THR A 67 8.08 11.79 21.52
N ASP A 68 8.39 10.51 21.47
CA ASP A 68 8.51 9.70 20.27
C ASP A 68 7.64 8.47 20.43
N THR A 69 7.16 7.93 19.31
CA THR A 69 6.28 6.76 19.30
C THR A 69 7.12 5.51 19.06
N ASP A 70 7.10 4.59 20.01
CA ASP A 70 7.74 3.28 19.91
C ASP A 70 6.70 2.23 19.49
N ALA A 71 6.95 1.60 18.36
CA ALA A 71 6.09 0.56 17.77
C ALA A 71 6.77 -0.81 17.74
N SER A 72 7.86 -0.99 18.49
CA SER A 72 8.70 -2.21 18.44
C SER A 72 8.00 -3.47 18.99
N GLY A 73 6.90 -3.32 19.72
CA GLY A 73 6.11 -4.43 20.29
C GLY A 73 5.01 -4.97 19.38
N ARG A 74 4.99 -4.58 18.09
CA ARG A 74 3.88 -4.90 17.17
C ARG A 74 4.11 -6.21 16.42
N PRO A 75 3.01 -6.93 16.08
CA PRO A 75 3.10 -8.11 15.22
C PRO A 75 3.61 -7.77 13.81
N GLU A 76 4.23 -8.74 13.16
CA GLU A 76 4.53 -8.65 11.73
C GLU A 76 3.21 -8.51 10.94
N GLY A 77 3.24 -7.72 9.86
CA GLY A 77 2.08 -7.53 8.98
C GLY A 77 1.28 -6.25 9.26
N GLU A 78 1.71 -5.42 10.22
CA GLU A 78 1.07 -4.14 10.46
C GLU A 78 2.01 -2.97 10.15
N ALA A 79 1.50 -1.96 9.41
CA ALA A 79 2.21 -0.72 9.15
C ALA A 79 1.70 0.40 10.07
N LEU A 80 2.62 1.18 10.61
CA LEU A 80 2.30 2.36 11.43
C LEU A 80 2.75 3.63 10.71
N GLY A 81 1.80 4.54 10.52
CA GLY A 81 2.08 5.92 10.12
C GLY A 81 1.92 6.87 11.30
N ILE A 82 2.94 7.67 11.58
CA ILE A 82 2.88 8.71 12.62
C ILE A 82 2.53 10.04 11.94
N LEU A 83 1.49 10.69 12.43
CA LEU A 83 1.04 12.00 11.97
C LEU A 83 1.40 13.04 13.03
N SER A 84 2.25 14.01 12.68
CA SER A 84 2.48 15.18 13.51
C SER A 84 1.40 16.22 13.19
N LEU A 85 0.50 16.46 14.11
CA LEU A 85 -0.56 17.46 14.01
C LEU A 85 -0.15 18.73 14.77
N HIS A 86 -0.74 19.89 14.39
CA HIS A 86 -0.38 21.20 14.96
C HIS A 86 -0.72 21.32 16.47
N GLU A 87 -1.68 20.55 16.96
CA GLU A 87 -2.15 20.53 18.34
C GLU A 87 -2.04 19.14 19.01
N GLY A 88 -1.17 18.28 18.50
CA GLY A 88 -0.96 16.95 19.02
C GLY A 88 -0.32 16.01 18.01
N SER A 89 -0.04 14.79 18.46
CA SER A 89 0.41 13.71 17.59
C SER A 89 -0.69 12.64 17.54
N GLY A 90 -0.89 12.10 16.35
CA GLY A 90 -1.76 10.95 16.12
C GLY A 90 -1.01 9.87 15.37
N PHE A 91 -1.59 8.69 15.31
CA PHE A 91 -1.07 7.62 14.48
C PHE A 91 -2.18 6.95 13.67
N VAL A 92 -1.79 6.35 12.56
CA VAL A 92 -2.65 5.49 11.75
C VAL A 92 -2.06 4.09 11.80
N LEU A 93 -2.89 3.14 12.16
CA LEU A 93 -2.58 1.72 12.13
C LEU A 93 -3.21 1.12 10.89
N LEU A 94 -2.39 0.50 10.05
CA LEU A 94 -2.83 -0.20 8.87
C LEU A 94 -2.45 -1.67 9.01
N ASP A 95 -3.44 -2.56 8.98
CA ASP A 95 -3.20 -3.97 8.76
C ASP A 95 -2.76 -4.18 7.30
N THR A 96 -1.53 -4.66 7.13
CA THR A 96 -0.93 -4.93 5.82
C THR A 96 -0.91 -6.42 5.50
N THR A 97 -1.60 -7.22 6.30
CA THR A 97 -1.75 -8.64 6.03
C THR A 97 -2.50 -8.84 4.73
N THR A 98 -1.85 -9.44 3.76
CA THR A 98 -2.48 -9.76 2.47
C THR A 98 -3.20 -11.08 2.57
N THR A 99 -4.43 -11.11 2.04
CA THR A 99 -5.17 -12.36 1.78
C THR A 99 -5.08 -12.70 0.30
N PRO A 100 -5.31 -13.96 -0.08
CA PRO A 100 -5.34 -14.36 -1.49
C PRO A 100 -6.31 -13.50 -2.33
N GLU A 101 -7.43 -13.08 -1.75
CA GLU A 101 -8.42 -12.22 -2.41
C GLU A 101 -7.87 -10.81 -2.65
N LEU A 102 -7.18 -10.22 -1.66
CA LEU A 102 -6.54 -8.91 -1.81
C LEU A 102 -5.38 -8.95 -2.81
N GLU A 103 -4.62 -10.05 -2.85
CA GLU A 103 -3.59 -10.26 -3.85
C GLU A 103 -4.20 -10.34 -5.27
N ALA A 104 -5.27 -11.09 -5.44
CA ALA A 104 -5.97 -11.21 -6.71
C ALA A 104 -6.55 -9.86 -7.17
N GLU A 105 -7.13 -9.08 -6.24
CA GLU A 105 -7.60 -7.72 -6.53
C GLU A 105 -6.45 -6.79 -6.92
N GLY A 106 -5.31 -6.89 -6.25
CA GLY A 106 -4.10 -6.14 -6.59
C GLY A 106 -3.62 -6.45 -8.01
N LEU A 107 -3.55 -7.73 -8.37
CA LEU A 107 -3.21 -8.19 -9.71
C LEU A 107 -4.20 -7.66 -10.77
N ALA A 108 -5.50 -7.68 -10.49
CA ALA A 108 -6.51 -7.17 -11.41
C ALA A 108 -6.35 -5.65 -11.65
N ARG A 109 -6.01 -4.88 -10.63
CA ARG A 109 -5.71 -3.43 -10.76
C ARG A 109 -4.46 -3.17 -11.61
N ASP A 110 -3.44 -3.99 -11.47
CA ASP A 110 -2.25 -3.89 -12.32
C ASP A 110 -2.57 -4.24 -13.79
N VAL A 111 -3.47 -5.21 -14.02
CA VAL A 111 -4.00 -5.50 -15.36
C VAL A 111 -4.70 -4.28 -15.94
N ILE A 112 -5.59 -3.63 -15.19
CA ILE A 112 -6.26 -2.40 -15.64
C ILE A 112 -5.24 -1.37 -16.11
N ARG A 113 -4.17 -1.15 -15.33
CA ARG A 113 -3.09 -0.24 -15.70
C ARG A 113 -2.42 -0.65 -17.01
N ALA A 114 -2.05 -1.94 -17.14
CA ALA A 114 -1.41 -2.46 -18.35
C ALA A 114 -2.30 -2.28 -19.59
N VAL A 115 -3.61 -2.50 -19.46
CA VAL A 115 -4.58 -2.27 -20.54
C VAL A 115 -4.67 -0.78 -20.90
N GLN A 116 -4.74 0.12 -19.91
CA GLN A 116 -4.78 1.57 -20.16
C GLN A 116 -3.50 2.07 -20.85
N ASP A 117 -2.32 1.57 -20.45
CA ASP A 117 -1.06 1.90 -21.10
C ASP A 117 -1.03 1.38 -22.55
N THR A 118 -1.55 0.16 -22.80
CA THR A 118 -1.67 -0.41 -24.15
C THR A 118 -2.60 0.42 -25.04
N ARG A 119 -3.78 0.82 -24.52
CA ARG A 119 -4.71 1.70 -25.24
C ARG A 119 -4.07 3.02 -25.62
N LYS A 120 -3.34 3.64 -24.67
CA LYS A 120 -2.63 4.90 -24.90
C LYS A 120 -1.53 4.73 -25.96
N ALA A 121 -0.74 3.66 -25.90
CA ALA A 121 0.30 3.36 -26.88
C ALA A 121 -0.27 3.13 -28.29
N ALA A 122 -1.47 2.53 -28.36
CA ALA A 122 -2.20 2.30 -29.60
C ALA A 122 -2.90 3.57 -30.16
N GLY A 123 -2.87 4.69 -29.44
CA GLY A 123 -3.53 5.92 -29.87
C GLY A 123 -5.06 5.86 -29.78
N PHE A 124 -5.61 5.03 -28.90
CA PHE A 124 -7.06 4.96 -28.68
C PHE A 124 -7.55 6.18 -27.90
N ASP A 125 -8.77 6.64 -28.24
CA ASP A 125 -9.44 7.67 -27.48
C ASP A 125 -9.93 7.11 -26.11
N VAL A 126 -10.09 7.99 -25.13
CA VAL A 126 -10.53 7.61 -23.78
C VAL A 126 -11.90 6.91 -23.80
N SER A 127 -12.77 7.30 -24.75
CA SER A 127 -14.12 6.76 -24.91
C SER A 127 -14.22 5.52 -25.80
N ASP A 128 -13.14 5.10 -26.43
CA ASP A 128 -13.16 3.93 -27.31
C ASP A 128 -13.55 2.67 -26.53
N ARG A 129 -14.46 1.89 -27.10
CA ARG A 129 -14.81 0.55 -26.60
C ARG A 129 -13.85 -0.47 -27.20
N ILE A 130 -13.49 -1.47 -26.42
CA ILE A 130 -12.52 -2.47 -26.82
C ILE A 130 -13.02 -3.90 -26.68
N ARG A 131 -12.41 -4.77 -27.47
CA ARG A 131 -12.28 -6.19 -27.17
C ARG A 131 -10.95 -6.40 -26.49
N LEU A 132 -10.92 -7.11 -25.37
CA LEU A 132 -9.75 -7.31 -24.53
C LEU A 132 -9.41 -8.80 -24.46
N GLN A 133 -8.16 -9.14 -24.72
CA GLN A 133 -7.60 -10.47 -24.44
C GLN A 133 -6.39 -10.33 -23.54
N LEU A 134 -6.36 -11.10 -22.48
CA LEU A 134 -5.29 -11.16 -21.48
C LEU A 134 -4.73 -12.58 -21.50
N LEU A 135 -3.47 -12.72 -21.94
CA LEU A 135 -2.75 -13.99 -21.96
C LEU A 135 -1.64 -13.95 -20.94
N PHE A 136 -1.73 -14.83 -19.96
CA PHE A 136 -0.74 -14.94 -18.89
C PHE A 136 0.25 -16.06 -19.18
N SER A 137 1.49 -15.88 -18.72
CA SER A 137 2.50 -16.95 -18.71
C SER A 137 2.39 -17.87 -17.48
N SER A 138 1.52 -17.53 -16.53
CA SER A 138 1.26 -18.27 -15.30
C SER A 138 -0.23 -18.60 -15.19
N HIS A 139 -0.55 -19.89 -14.97
CA HIS A 139 -1.93 -20.32 -14.75
C HIS A 139 -2.51 -19.73 -13.45
N ASP A 140 -1.70 -19.67 -12.38
CA ASP A 140 -2.13 -19.15 -11.09
C ASP A 140 -2.49 -17.66 -11.16
N ASP A 141 -1.70 -16.86 -11.88
CA ASP A 141 -1.99 -15.43 -12.08
C ASP A 141 -3.23 -15.23 -12.96
N ALA A 142 -3.40 -16.03 -14.01
CA ALA A 142 -4.61 -16.01 -14.84
C ALA A 142 -5.86 -16.34 -14.01
N ALA A 143 -5.79 -17.38 -13.17
CA ALA A 143 -6.88 -17.78 -12.31
C ALA A 143 -7.20 -16.72 -11.23
N ALA A 144 -6.18 -16.11 -10.64
CA ALA A 144 -6.34 -15.03 -9.66
C ALA A 144 -7.07 -13.84 -10.30
N VAL A 145 -6.60 -13.37 -11.46
CA VAL A 145 -7.23 -12.25 -12.17
C VAL A 145 -8.65 -12.61 -12.61
N ALA A 146 -8.88 -13.81 -13.14
CA ALA A 146 -10.23 -14.26 -13.52
C ALA A 146 -11.20 -14.24 -12.33
N SER A 147 -10.75 -14.63 -11.15
CA SER A 147 -11.57 -14.62 -9.93
C SER A 147 -11.91 -13.21 -9.43
N ALA A 148 -10.98 -12.27 -9.57
CA ALA A 148 -11.13 -10.88 -9.12
C ALA A 148 -11.73 -9.95 -10.20
N PHE A 149 -11.90 -10.44 -11.45
CA PHE A 149 -12.22 -9.61 -12.61
C PHE A 149 -13.47 -8.74 -12.42
N ALA A 150 -14.53 -9.32 -11.91
CA ALA A 150 -15.79 -8.62 -11.68
C ALA A 150 -15.72 -7.69 -10.45
N ALA A 151 -15.04 -8.11 -9.37
CA ALA A 151 -14.91 -7.32 -8.16
C ALA A 151 -14.05 -6.06 -8.38
N ALA A 152 -13.02 -6.17 -9.21
CA ALA A 152 -12.16 -5.04 -9.59
C ALA A 152 -12.72 -4.22 -10.77
N ASP A 153 -13.89 -4.59 -11.30
CA ASP A 153 -14.53 -3.94 -12.46
C ASP A 153 -13.61 -3.75 -13.66
N VAL A 154 -12.78 -4.78 -13.97
CA VAL A 154 -11.79 -4.70 -15.05
C VAL A 154 -12.43 -4.33 -16.39
N ALA A 155 -13.60 -4.88 -16.71
CA ALA A 155 -14.31 -4.56 -17.95
C ALA A 155 -14.77 -3.10 -18.00
N GLY A 156 -15.35 -2.58 -16.92
CA GLY A 156 -15.82 -1.19 -16.83
C GLY A 156 -14.67 -0.19 -16.88
N GLU A 157 -13.64 -0.41 -16.08
CA GLU A 157 -12.46 0.46 -15.99
C GLU A 157 -11.65 0.51 -17.31
N THR A 158 -11.72 -0.55 -18.11
CA THR A 158 -11.02 -0.63 -19.40
C THR A 158 -11.92 -0.38 -20.60
N LEU A 159 -13.23 -0.20 -20.40
CA LEU A 159 -14.27 -0.09 -21.42
C LEU A 159 -14.30 -1.29 -22.38
N ALA A 160 -14.04 -2.49 -21.86
CA ALA A 160 -14.11 -3.72 -22.61
C ALA A 160 -15.57 -4.19 -22.71
N LEU A 161 -16.06 -4.36 -23.93
CA LEU A 161 -17.38 -4.96 -24.22
C LEU A 161 -17.32 -6.48 -24.36
N ASP A 162 -16.22 -6.95 -24.93
CA ASP A 162 -15.86 -8.37 -25.06
C ASP A 162 -14.52 -8.59 -24.37
N TYR A 163 -14.37 -9.67 -23.61
CA TYR A 163 -13.08 -9.96 -22.97
C TYR A 163 -12.83 -11.45 -22.78
N ALA A 164 -11.55 -11.82 -22.69
CA ALA A 164 -11.11 -13.16 -22.30
C ALA A 164 -9.84 -13.07 -21.43
N VAL A 165 -9.78 -13.89 -20.38
CA VAL A 165 -8.58 -14.21 -19.61
C VAL A 165 -8.17 -15.62 -19.97
N VAL A 166 -6.95 -15.77 -20.45
CA VAL A 166 -6.46 -17.01 -21.07
C VAL A 166 -5.20 -17.46 -20.33
N ASP A 167 -5.11 -18.73 -20.03
CA ASP A 167 -3.94 -19.35 -19.41
C ASP A 167 -2.79 -19.59 -20.42
N PRO A 168 -1.62 -20.07 -19.95
CA PRO A 168 -0.48 -20.36 -20.83
C PRO A 168 -0.76 -21.40 -21.92
N GLU A 169 -1.68 -22.32 -21.68
CA GLU A 169 -2.09 -23.39 -22.61
C GLU A 169 -3.12 -22.90 -23.63
N GLY A 170 -3.59 -21.66 -23.51
CA GLY A 170 -4.56 -21.06 -24.39
C GLY A 170 -6.03 -21.39 -24.00
N ALA A 171 -6.24 -21.94 -22.80
CA ALA A 171 -7.60 -22.19 -22.33
C ALA A 171 -8.20 -20.93 -21.68
N PRO A 172 -9.43 -20.55 -22.03
CA PRO A 172 -10.10 -19.42 -21.39
C PRO A 172 -10.55 -19.79 -19.99
N LEU A 173 -10.08 -19.05 -18.98
CA LEU A 173 -10.52 -19.15 -17.59
C LEU A 173 -11.73 -18.25 -17.33
N LEU A 174 -11.84 -17.16 -18.06
CA LEU A 174 -12.97 -16.23 -18.02
C LEU A 174 -13.16 -15.67 -19.43
N ALA A 175 -14.41 -15.61 -19.89
CA ALA A 175 -14.72 -14.95 -21.15
C ALA A 175 -16.16 -14.45 -21.18
N ASP A 176 -16.38 -13.33 -21.86
CA ASP A 176 -17.68 -12.77 -22.18
C ASP A 176 -17.66 -12.23 -23.61
N GLY A 177 -18.78 -12.36 -24.33
CA GLY A 177 -18.91 -11.93 -25.71
C GLY A 177 -18.34 -12.93 -26.75
N SER A 178 -17.95 -12.41 -27.90
CA SER A 178 -17.51 -13.20 -29.06
C SER A 178 -16.00 -13.53 -29.08
N VAL A 179 -15.28 -13.22 -28.02
CA VAL A 179 -13.80 -13.33 -27.96
C VAL A 179 -13.30 -14.78 -28.05
N LEU A 180 -14.15 -15.76 -27.73
CA LEU A 180 -13.77 -17.18 -27.75
C LEU A 180 -13.60 -17.78 -29.16
N ALA A 181 -13.96 -17.06 -30.19
CA ALA A 181 -13.80 -17.55 -31.55
C ALA A 181 -12.38 -17.30 -32.05
N SER A 182 -11.44 -18.15 -31.61
CA SER A 182 -10.11 -18.29 -32.22
C SER A 182 -9.06 -17.22 -31.83
N ALA A 183 -7.94 -17.70 -31.30
CA ALA A 183 -6.67 -16.97 -31.23
C ALA A 183 -6.16 -16.48 -32.61
N ASP A 184 -6.82 -16.92 -33.70
CA ASP A 184 -6.44 -16.65 -35.08
C ASP A 184 -7.04 -15.36 -35.67
N THR A 185 -7.89 -14.63 -34.95
CA THR A 185 -8.55 -13.43 -35.48
C THR A 185 -8.10 -12.16 -34.76
N ILE A 186 -6.81 -11.99 -34.58
CA ILE A 186 -6.26 -10.67 -34.26
C ILE A 186 -6.18 -9.92 -35.61
N ASP A 187 -7.20 -9.10 -35.89
CA ASP A 187 -7.15 -8.18 -37.00
C ASP A 187 -6.03 -7.17 -36.77
N ALA A 188 -4.90 -7.35 -37.47
CA ALA A 188 -3.69 -6.58 -37.24
C ALA A 188 -3.85 -5.07 -37.53
N GLU A 189 -4.91 -4.66 -38.21
CA GLU A 189 -5.14 -3.26 -38.62
C GLU A 189 -5.72 -2.41 -37.48
N HIS A 190 -6.40 -3.05 -36.51
CA HIS A 190 -7.07 -2.35 -35.38
C HIS A 190 -6.71 -2.91 -34.00
N THR A 191 -5.74 -3.82 -33.93
CA THR A 191 -5.34 -4.51 -32.71
C THR A 191 -3.94 -4.07 -32.29
N ALA A 192 -3.84 -3.53 -31.10
CA ALA A 192 -2.54 -3.34 -30.45
C ALA A 192 -2.27 -4.55 -29.55
N VAL A 193 -1.14 -5.21 -29.78
CA VAL A 193 -0.62 -6.27 -28.93
C VAL A 193 0.62 -5.76 -28.25
N VAL A 194 0.60 -5.71 -26.93
CA VAL A 194 1.76 -5.33 -26.14
C VAL A 194 2.04 -6.48 -25.16
N THR A 195 3.23 -7.05 -25.29
CA THR A 195 3.76 -7.87 -24.19
C THR A 195 4.22 -6.90 -23.13
N ALA A 196 3.40 -6.70 -22.11
CA ALA A 196 3.80 -5.97 -20.93
C ALA A 196 4.82 -6.85 -20.21
N GLY A 197 6.10 -6.57 -20.31
CA GLY A 197 7.20 -7.34 -19.71
C GLY A 197 6.89 -7.91 -18.32
N THR A 198 7.82 -8.16 -17.45
CA THR A 198 7.56 -8.77 -16.12
C THR A 198 6.45 -8.05 -15.39
N TYR A 199 5.25 -8.63 -15.40
CA TYR A 199 4.05 -8.11 -14.78
C TYR A 199 4.10 -8.36 -13.26
N ALA A 200 3.96 -7.31 -12.47
CA ALA A 200 4.00 -7.37 -11.00
C ALA A 200 5.17 -8.22 -10.43
N ASN A 201 6.32 -8.30 -11.14
CA ASN A 201 7.46 -9.18 -10.83
C ASN A 201 7.14 -10.69 -10.80
N ARG A 202 6.06 -11.14 -11.44
CA ARG A 202 5.62 -12.54 -11.41
C ARG A 202 5.81 -13.28 -12.72
N GLY A 203 5.50 -12.66 -13.85
CA GLY A 203 5.56 -13.32 -15.14
C GLY A 203 5.17 -12.36 -16.26
N ASP A 204 5.12 -12.87 -17.48
CA ASP A 204 4.74 -12.07 -18.63
C ASP A 204 3.22 -12.05 -18.81
N LEU A 205 2.68 -10.86 -19.08
CA LEU A 205 1.32 -10.63 -19.50
C LEU A 205 1.32 -10.08 -20.90
N THR A 206 0.59 -10.71 -21.81
CA THR A 206 0.30 -10.14 -23.12
C THR A 206 -1.11 -9.56 -23.11
N VAL A 207 -1.19 -8.27 -23.41
CA VAL A 207 -2.45 -7.53 -23.52
C VAL A 207 -2.72 -7.29 -25.00
N ALA A 208 -3.82 -7.81 -25.51
CA ALA A 208 -4.33 -7.53 -26.84
C ALA A 208 -5.62 -6.71 -26.75
N VAL A 209 -5.64 -5.54 -27.38
CA VAL A 209 -6.81 -4.67 -27.43
C VAL A 209 -7.19 -4.41 -28.88
N THR A 210 -8.45 -4.60 -29.20
CA THR A 210 -9.02 -4.29 -30.53
C THR A 210 -10.13 -3.27 -30.34
N ARG A 211 -10.11 -2.19 -31.12
CA ARG A 211 -11.19 -1.20 -31.07
C ARG A 211 -12.49 -1.78 -31.62
N ILE A 212 -13.57 -1.62 -30.89
CA ILE A 212 -14.92 -2.00 -31.32
C ILE A 212 -15.67 -0.75 -31.77
N GLY A 213 -15.94 -0.65 -33.06
CA GLY A 213 -16.80 0.38 -33.63
C GLY A 213 -16.18 1.77 -33.71
N GLY A 214 -16.09 2.29 -34.92
CA GLY A 214 -15.68 3.65 -35.21
C GLY A 214 -14.85 3.75 -36.46
N ALA A 215 -15.39 3.36 -37.60
CA ALA A 215 -14.94 4.01 -38.84
C ALA A 215 -15.35 5.48 -38.71
N ARG A 216 -14.37 6.39 -38.60
CA ARG A 216 -14.58 7.79 -38.94
C ARG A 216 -14.63 7.96 -40.44
#